data_0cf928ba42c749ce9f28caaaa5149f7f
#
_entry.id   0cf928ba42c749ce9f28caaaa5149f7f
#
_cell.length_a   1.000
_cell.length_b   1.000
_cell.length_c   1.000
_cell.angle_alpha   90.00
_cell.angle_beta   90.00
_cell.angle_gamma   90.00
#
_symmetry.space_group_name_H-M   'P 1'
#
loop_
_entity.id
_entity.type
_entity.pdbx_description
1 polymer ?
#
loop_
_entity_poly.entity_id
_entity_poly.type
_entity_poly.pdbx_seq_one_letter_code
_entity_poly.pdbx_strand_id
1 'polypeptide(L)'
;VSGSLSGVDRGHLLTEQANPLSERLDELPTDQLVALFCANDLEPQRALERAAPALAAAVDAIAARLASGGRLFYLGAGTSGRLGVLDAAECPPTFCTPPELVQGVLAGGAPALLRSSEGLEDLADAGQRDLEERGFGPGDCLVGIAAGGTTPYVLGGLQHARSIGALAIALACVSADQVPMPCDIDIRLLTGPELVAGSTRLKAGTATKMALNLLSTGVMVRLGKVHGNRMVDVAVTNSKLEDRALRILRDLAGVSREQGRALLQQSGGSVKLALLMAASGLELAPARAHLARHGPRLRDALDVCGAQLSGSPQPQGPQ
;
A
#
# COMPACT_ATOMS: atom_id res chain seq x y z
N VAL A 1 8.34 38.35 8.48
CA VAL A 1 9.21 38.03 9.63
C VAL A 1 9.99 36.78 9.21
N SER A 2 11.27 36.97 8.84
CA SER A 2 12.21 35.91 8.51
C SER A 2 12.59 35.18 9.81
N GLY A 3 11.88 34.08 10.13
CA GLY A 3 12.35 33.12 11.10
C GLY A 3 13.59 32.45 10.53
N SER A 4 14.73 32.53 11.21
CA SER A 4 15.96 31.85 10.86
C SER A 4 15.66 30.35 10.82
N LEU A 5 15.81 29.73 9.64
CA LEU A 5 15.97 28.29 9.51
C LEU A 5 17.25 27.93 10.27
N SER A 6 17.16 27.60 11.55
CA SER A 6 18.25 26.96 12.30
C SER A 6 18.41 25.57 11.72
N GLY A 7 19.24 25.45 10.68
CA GLY A 7 19.44 24.22 9.95
C GLY A 7 20.09 23.18 10.85
N VAL A 8 19.33 22.16 11.22
CA VAL A 8 19.92 20.92 11.70
C VAL A 8 20.75 20.35 10.55
N ASP A 9 22.05 20.14 10.76
CA ASP A 9 22.91 19.50 9.77
C ASP A 9 22.40 18.08 9.48
N ARG A 10 21.95 17.84 8.25
CA ARG A 10 21.43 16.55 7.77
C ARG A 10 22.43 15.80 6.89
N GLY A 11 23.62 16.37 6.67
CA GLY A 11 24.65 15.78 5.78
C GLY A 11 25.13 14.39 6.19
N HIS A 12 24.94 14.03 7.46
CA HIS A 12 25.26 12.69 7.98
C HIS A 12 24.23 11.62 7.60
N LEU A 13 23.01 12.01 7.15
CA LEU A 13 21.94 11.08 6.81
C LEU A 13 22.27 10.34 5.52
N LEU A 14 21.97 9.05 5.48
CA LEU A 14 22.23 8.19 4.32
C LEU A 14 21.64 8.75 3.02
N THR A 15 20.49 9.39 3.07
CA THR A 15 19.80 10.00 1.93
C THR A 15 20.45 11.28 1.43
N GLU A 16 21.28 11.94 2.23
CA GLU A 16 21.95 13.21 1.92
C GLU A 16 23.42 13.03 1.49
N GLN A 17 23.97 11.83 1.74
CA GLN A 17 25.36 11.53 1.38
C GLN A 17 25.57 11.52 -0.11
N ALA A 18 26.77 11.93 -0.56
CA ALA A 18 27.21 11.77 -1.93
C ALA A 18 27.41 10.29 -2.26
N ASN A 19 26.98 9.87 -3.44
CA ASN A 19 27.18 8.50 -3.91
C ASN A 19 28.55 8.39 -4.61
N PRO A 20 29.48 7.54 -4.11
CA PRO A 20 30.81 7.40 -4.74
C PRO A 20 30.77 6.93 -6.19
N LEU A 21 29.68 6.24 -6.60
CA LEU A 21 29.53 5.76 -7.98
C LEU A 21 29.19 6.87 -8.98
N SER A 22 28.78 8.06 -8.50
CA SER A 22 28.28 9.14 -9.34
C SER A 22 29.02 10.48 -9.14
N GLU A 23 30.23 10.47 -8.60
CA GLU A 23 31.02 11.70 -8.37
C GLU A 23 31.24 12.53 -9.65
N ARG A 24 31.27 11.87 -10.83
CA ARG A 24 31.43 12.50 -12.14
C ARG A 24 30.23 12.24 -13.05
N LEU A 25 29.01 12.27 -12.47
CA LEU A 25 27.77 11.94 -13.17
C LEU A 25 27.53 12.83 -14.39
N ASP A 26 27.86 14.10 -14.28
CA ASP A 26 27.70 15.15 -15.30
C ASP A 26 28.66 15.00 -16.49
N GLU A 27 29.71 14.22 -16.35
CA GLU A 27 30.70 13.97 -17.41
C GLU A 27 30.42 12.67 -18.19
N LEU A 28 29.45 11.83 -17.73
CA LEU A 28 29.19 10.54 -18.34
C LEU A 28 28.51 10.68 -19.71
N PRO A 29 28.95 9.91 -20.71
CA PRO A 29 28.15 9.70 -21.91
C PRO A 29 26.80 9.13 -21.59
N THR A 30 25.77 9.41 -22.39
CA THR A 30 24.37 9.05 -22.08
C THR A 30 24.16 7.54 -21.88
N ASP A 31 24.84 6.70 -22.64
CA ASP A 31 24.79 5.24 -22.53
C ASP A 31 25.34 4.75 -21.17
N GLN A 32 26.46 5.33 -20.71
CA GLN A 32 27.03 5.02 -19.40
C GLN A 32 26.17 5.57 -18.27
N LEU A 33 25.60 6.76 -18.42
CA LEU A 33 24.64 7.32 -17.48
C LEU A 33 23.43 6.37 -17.30
N VAL A 34 22.81 5.92 -18.39
CA VAL A 34 21.69 4.98 -18.35
C VAL A 34 22.09 3.65 -17.70
N ALA A 35 23.25 3.11 -18.08
CA ALA A 35 23.76 1.86 -17.49
C ALA A 35 23.98 1.98 -15.96
N LEU A 36 24.52 3.11 -15.50
CA LEU A 36 24.71 3.39 -14.08
C LEU A 36 23.37 3.45 -13.31
N PHE A 37 22.36 4.14 -13.85
CA PHE A 37 21.02 4.17 -13.27
C PHE A 37 20.42 2.76 -13.19
N CYS A 38 20.44 2.00 -14.29
CA CYS A 38 19.91 0.63 -14.30
C CYS A 38 20.58 -0.27 -13.26
N ALA A 39 21.91 -0.18 -13.11
CA ALA A 39 22.64 -0.96 -12.12
C ALA A 39 22.31 -0.55 -10.68
N ASN A 40 22.14 0.75 -10.43
CA ASN A 40 21.86 1.29 -9.11
C ASN A 40 20.40 1.04 -8.67
N ASP A 41 19.46 0.96 -9.61
CA ASP A 41 18.04 0.71 -9.36
C ASP A 41 17.71 -0.74 -8.95
N LEU A 42 18.72 -1.59 -8.73
CA LEU A 42 18.57 -2.88 -8.04
C LEU A 42 18.52 -2.73 -6.50
N GLU A 43 19.02 -1.63 -5.94
CA GLU A 43 19.04 -1.40 -4.49
C GLU A 43 17.66 -1.28 -3.83
N PRO A 44 16.63 -0.67 -4.44
CA PRO A 44 15.26 -0.71 -3.94
C PRO A 44 14.76 -2.13 -3.62
N GLN A 45 14.97 -3.09 -4.52
CA GLN A 45 14.59 -4.50 -4.30
C GLN A 45 15.31 -5.09 -3.10
N ARG A 46 16.62 -4.92 -3.02
CA ARG A 46 17.44 -5.40 -1.89
C ARG A 46 17.03 -4.76 -0.56
N ALA A 47 16.63 -3.50 -0.58
CA ALA A 47 16.15 -2.80 0.60
C ALA A 47 14.82 -3.40 1.11
N LEU A 48 13.90 -3.76 0.20
CA LEU A 48 12.67 -4.46 0.57
C LEU A 48 12.95 -5.83 1.17
N GLU A 49 13.85 -6.61 0.58
CA GLU A 49 14.21 -7.95 1.09
C GLU A 49 14.74 -7.86 2.53
N ARG A 50 15.59 -6.88 2.82
CA ARG A 50 16.08 -6.64 4.18
C ARG A 50 14.97 -6.20 5.15
N ALA A 51 13.97 -5.46 4.68
CA ALA A 51 12.84 -4.98 5.47
C ALA A 51 11.67 -6.00 5.55
N ALA A 52 11.78 -7.17 4.91
CA ALA A 52 10.68 -8.12 4.80
C ALA A 52 10.02 -8.51 6.15
N PRO A 53 10.75 -8.72 7.26
CA PRO A 53 10.12 -9.02 8.55
C PRO A 53 9.23 -7.88 9.06
N ALA A 54 9.68 -6.62 8.96
CA ALA A 54 8.90 -5.46 9.39
C ALA A 54 7.68 -5.23 8.47
N LEU A 55 7.85 -5.43 7.15
CA LEU A 55 6.75 -5.36 6.19
C LEU A 55 5.69 -6.43 6.47
N ALA A 56 6.08 -7.67 6.77
CA ALA A 56 5.15 -8.74 7.12
C ALA A 56 4.37 -8.43 8.40
N ALA A 57 5.05 -7.96 9.44
CA ALA A 57 4.41 -7.53 10.69
C ALA A 57 3.41 -6.39 10.45
N ALA A 58 3.76 -5.42 9.60
CA ALA A 58 2.88 -4.31 9.25
C ALA A 58 1.64 -4.80 8.48
N VAL A 59 1.79 -5.70 7.50
CA VAL A 59 0.65 -6.30 6.77
C VAL A 59 -0.32 -6.97 7.73
N ASP A 60 0.17 -7.81 8.63
CA ASP A 60 -0.69 -8.56 9.56
C ASP A 60 -1.38 -7.62 10.57
N ALA A 61 -0.66 -6.62 11.11
CA ALA A 61 -1.22 -5.65 12.05
C ALA A 61 -2.27 -4.75 11.40
N ILE A 62 -2.02 -4.22 10.20
CA ILE A 62 -2.99 -3.42 9.43
C ILE A 62 -4.22 -4.27 9.11
N ALA A 63 -4.03 -5.49 8.59
CA ALA A 63 -5.16 -6.37 8.26
C ALA A 63 -6.06 -6.66 9.46
N ALA A 64 -5.48 -6.88 10.64
CA ALA A 64 -6.25 -7.08 11.88
C ALA A 64 -7.09 -5.84 12.25
N ARG A 65 -6.52 -4.64 12.14
CA ARG A 65 -7.24 -3.38 12.40
C ARG A 65 -8.37 -3.15 11.39
N LEU A 66 -8.12 -3.33 10.10
CA LEU A 66 -9.12 -3.15 9.05
C LEU A 66 -10.25 -4.21 9.18
N ALA A 67 -9.94 -5.45 9.55
CA ALA A 67 -10.93 -6.48 9.83
C ALA A 67 -11.86 -6.10 11.02
N SER A 68 -11.38 -5.28 11.93
CA SER A 68 -12.13 -4.76 13.09
C SER A 68 -12.84 -3.42 12.81
N GLY A 69 -12.89 -2.98 11.54
CA GLY A 69 -13.57 -1.74 11.14
C GLY A 69 -12.69 -0.48 11.12
N GLY A 70 -11.38 -0.60 11.35
CA GLY A 70 -10.42 0.49 11.19
C GLY A 70 -10.10 0.78 9.73
N ARG A 71 -9.33 1.84 9.50
CA ARG A 71 -8.90 2.34 8.18
C ARG A 71 -7.39 2.48 8.12
N LEU A 72 -6.84 2.52 6.92
CA LEU A 72 -5.42 2.78 6.66
C LEU A 72 -5.21 4.19 6.12
N PHE A 73 -4.29 4.93 6.72
CA PHE A 73 -3.86 6.25 6.28
C PHE A 73 -2.38 6.25 5.93
N TYR A 74 -2.04 6.79 4.78
CA TYR A 74 -0.68 7.12 4.37
C TYR A 74 -0.47 8.61 4.59
N LEU A 75 0.53 9.01 5.37
CA LEU A 75 0.85 10.41 5.65
C LEU A 75 2.24 10.73 5.13
N GLY A 76 2.37 11.75 4.31
CA GLY A 76 3.67 12.17 3.79
C GLY A 76 3.67 13.54 3.15
N ALA A 77 4.87 14.07 2.93
CA ALA A 77 5.10 15.30 2.17
C ALA A 77 5.79 14.99 0.83
N GLY A 78 5.68 15.88 -0.15
CA GLY A 78 6.36 15.77 -1.43
C GLY A 78 6.14 14.41 -2.14
N THR A 79 7.21 13.77 -2.59
CA THR A 79 7.16 12.46 -3.27
C THR A 79 6.53 11.39 -2.38
N SER A 80 6.88 11.34 -1.10
CA SER A 80 6.37 10.34 -0.16
C SER A 80 4.84 10.40 -0.03
N GLY A 81 4.28 11.58 0.14
CA GLY A 81 2.82 11.76 0.22
C GLY A 81 2.12 11.48 -1.12
N ARG A 82 2.72 11.86 -2.26
CA ARG A 82 2.17 11.54 -3.59
C ARG A 82 2.10 10.03 -3.84
N LEU A 83 3.11 9.27 -3.42
CA LEU A 83 3.10 7.82 -3.51
C LEU A 83 2.01 7.20 -2.63
N GLY A 84 1.79 7.74 -1.42
CA GLY A 84 0.69 7.33 -0.56
C GLY A 84 -0.68 7.58 -1.19
N VAL A 85 -0.89 8.75 -1.81
CA VAL A 85 -2.13 9.06 -2.54
C VAL A 85 -2.31 8.14 -3.74
N LEU A 86 -1.25 7.88 -4.50
CA LEU A 86 -1.30 6.97 -5.65
C LEU A 86 -1.75 5.57 -5.23
N ASP A 87 -1.12 4.98 -4.21
CA ASP A 87 -1.45 3.62 -3.75
C ASP A 87 -2.88 3.54 -3.20
N ALA A 88 -3.30 4.53 -2.41
CA ALA A 88 -4.66 4.62 -1.88
C ALA A 88 -5.72 4.69 -2.99
N ALA A 89 -5.48 5.50 -4.03
CA ALA A 89 -6.41 5.69 -5.14
C ALA A 89 -6.62 4.42 -5.99
N GLU A 90 -5.66 3.49 -5.99
CA GLU A 90 -5.74 2.23 -6.74
C GLU A 90 -6.48 1.10 -5.98
N CYS A 91 -6.73 1.25 -4.68
CA CYS A 91 -7.43 0.24 -3.89
C CYS A 91 -8.91 0.06 -4.28
N PRO A 92 -9.73 1.11 -4.49
CA PRO A 92 -11.12 0.95 -4.88
C PRO A 92 -11.31 0.19 -6.21
N PRO A 93 -10.65 0.53 -7.32
CA PRO A 93 -10.85 -0.17 -8.58
C PRO A 93 -10.29 -1.61 -8.56
N THR A 94 -9.24 -1.87 -7.75
CA THR A 94 -8.58 -3.19 -7.71
C THR A 94 -9.29 -4.17 -6.78
N PHE A 95 -9.75 -3.71 -5.60
CA PHE A 95 -10.26 -4.55 -4.53
C PHE A 95 -11.70 -4.25 -4.12
N CYS A 96 -12.39 -3.37 -4.86
CA CYS A 96 -13.76 -2.93 -4.54
C CYS A 96 -13.88 -2.44 -3.09
N THR A 97 -12.91 -1.64 -2.65
CA THR A 97 -12.94 -1.04 -1.31
C THR A 97 -13.70 0.29 -1.35
N PRO A 98 -14.35 0.69 -0.25
CA PRO A 98 -14.76 2.08 -0.08
C PRO A 98 -13.53 3.00 -0.19
N PRO A 99 -13.65 4.20 -0.79
CA PRO A 99 -12.53 5.15 -0.88
C PRO A 99 -11.96 5.55 0.47
N GLU A 100 -12.77 5.49 1.53
CA GLU A 100 -12.41 5.85 2.89
C GLU A 100 -11.56 4.78 3.60
N LEU A 101 -11.51 3.54 3.07
CA LEU A 101 -10.78 2.44 3.72
C LEU A 101 -9.26 2.63 3.69
N VAL A 102 -8.74 3.14 2.56
CA VAL A 102 -7.32 3.47 2.40
C VAL A 102 -7.22 4.91 1.89
N GLN A 103 -6.56 5.77 2.64
CA GLN A 103 -6.51 7.20 2.34
C GLN A 103 -5.07 7.71 2.29
N GLY A 104 -4.76 8.53 1.29
CA GLY A 104 -3.51 9.29 1.22
C GLY A 104 -3.69 10.70 1.78
N VAL A 105 -2.83 11.09 2.70
CA VAL A 105 -2.80 12.41 3.33
C VAL A 105 -1.48 13.08 2.95
N LEU A 106 -1.57 14.10 2.12
CA LEU A 106 -0.42 14.81 1.55
C LEU A 106 -0.33 16.20 2.13
N ALA A 107 0.84 16.59 2.65
CA ALA A 107 1.09 17.96 3.08
C ALA A 107 0.78 18.94 1.96
N GLY A 108 -0.12 19.90 2.22
CA GLY A 108 -0.64 20.84 1.24
C GLY A 108 -1.81 20.33 0.39
N GLY A 109 -2.30 19.14 0.65
CA GLY A 109 -3.53 18.60 0.05
C GLY A 109 -3.47 18.41 -1.47
N ALA A 110 -4.63 18.51 -2.12
CA ALA A 110 -4.76 18.27 -3.57
C ALA A 110 -3.88 19.16 -4.46
N PRO A 111 -3.66 20.46 -4.19
CA PRO A 111 -2.74 21.28 -4.98
C PRO A 111 -1.30 20.73 -5.00
N ALA A 112 -0.85 20.12 -3.89
CA ALA A 112 0.49 19.56 -3.74
C ALA A 112 0.74 18.28 -4.57
N LEU A 113 -0.31 17.69 -5.15
CA LEU A 113 -0.16 16.59 -6.13
C LEU A 113 0.55 17.05 -7.41
N LEU A 114 0.26 18.28 -7.86
CA LEU A 114 0.74 18.81 -9.15
C LEU A 114 1.94 19.76 -8.99
N ARG A 115 2.07 20.40 -7.85
CA ARG A 115 3.13 21.39 -7.60
C ARG A 115 3.79 21.13 -6.25
N SER A 116 5.11 21.29 -6.17
CA SER A 116 5.82 21.19 -4.88
C SER A 116 5.38 22.30 -3.94
N SER A 117 5.16 21.93 -2.66
CA SER A 117 4.82 22.86 -1.57
C SER A 117 5.80 22.61 -0.41
N GLU A 118 7.00 23.19 -0.50
CA GLU A 118 8.11 22.85 0.40
C GLU A 118 7.91 23.36 1.84
N GLY A 119 7.24 24.51 2.02
CA GLY A 119 7.06 25.10 3.36
C GLY A 119 6.08 24.39 4.29
N LEU A 120 5.28 23.44 3.81
CA LEU A 120 4.26 22.78 4.62
C LEU A 120 4.76 21.50 5.30
N GLU A 121 5.87 20.94 4.84
CA GLU A 121 6.46 19.75 5.45
C GLU A 121 7.11 20.02 6.82
N ASP A 122 7.44 21.29 7.12
CA ASP A 122 8.05 21.72 8.37
C ASP A 122 7.03 21.96 9.51
N LEU A 123 5.73 21.84 9.23
CA LEU A 123 4.65 22.08 10.18
C LEU A 123 4.20 20.78 10.85
N ALA A 124 4.74 20.46 12.03
CA ALA A 124 4.37 19.23 12.76
C ALA A 124 2.86 19.15 13.10
N ASP A 125 2.27 20.26 13.54
CA ASP A 125 0.85 20.34 13.90
C ASP A 125 -0.08 20.12 12.69
N ALA A 126 0.39 20.39 11.47
CA ALA A 126 -0.40 20.18 10.26
C ALA A 126 -0.66 18.69 10.01
N GLY A 127 0.31 17.81 10.28
CA GLY A 127 0.12 16.36 10.15
C GLY A 127 -0.99 15.82 11.05
N GLN A 128 -1.04 16.28 12.30
CA GLN A 128 -2.12 15.97 13.22
C GLN A 128 -3.47 16.51 12.71
N ARG A 129 -3.55 17.80 12.38
CA ARG A 129 -4.79 18.44 11.91
C ARG A 129 -5.37 17.77 10.67
N ASP A 130 -4.54 17.45 9.69
CA ASP A 130 -4.96 16.80 8.45
C ASP A 130 -5.54 15.38 8.71
N LEU A 131 -5.07 14.69 9.74
CA LEU A 131 -5.62 13.43 10.20
C LEU A 131 -6.95 13.61 10.94
N GLU A 132 -7.03 14.57 11.87
CA GLU A 132 -8.25 14.89 12.63
C GLU A 132 -9.40 15.32 11.71
N GLU A 133 -9.13 16.13 10.69
CA GLU A 133 -10.11 16.53 9.66
C GLU A 133 -10.72 15.37 8.90
N ARG A 134 -10.00 14.22 8.82
CA ARG A 134 -10.50 12.98 8.21
C ARG A 134 -11.10 12.01 9.21
N GLY A 135 -11.26 12.46 10.47
CA GLY A 135 -11.81 11.66 11.57
C GLY A 135 -10.93 10.45 11.92
N PHE A 136 -9.60 10.58 11.77
CA PHE A 136 -8.65 9.55 12.19
C PHE A 136 -8.82 9.23 13.68
N GLY A 137 -8.89 7.94 14.03
CA GLY A 137 -9.21 7.49 15.38
C GLY A 137 -8.39 6.30 15.87
N PRO A 138 -8.59 5.87 17.11
CA PRO A 138 -7.77 4.84 17.77
C PRO A 138 -7.86 3.45 17.11
N GLY A 139 -8.92 3.18 16.34
CA GLY A 139 -9.07 1.94 15.56
C GLY A 139 -8.27 1.91 14.27
N ASP A 140 -7.80 3.06 13.79
CA ASP A 140 -7.14 3.24 12.50
C ASP A 140 -5.64 2.89 12.53
N CYS A 141 -5.05 2.84 11.34
CA CYS A 141 -3.62 2.65 11.13
C CYS A 141 -3.04 3.86 10.39
N LEU A 142 -1.88 4.33 10.81
CA LEU A 142 -1.11 5.35 10.12
C LEU A 142 0.22 4.77 9.62
N VAL A 143 0.52 4.92 8.34
CA VAL A 143 1.87 4.75 7.79
C VAL A 143 2.43 6.15 7.50
N GLY A 144 3.34 6.61 8.35
CA GLY A 144 4.05 7.87 8.18
C GLY A 144 5.29 7.67 7.30
N ILE A 145 5.33 8.36 6.16
CA ILE A 145 6.32 8.16 5.10
C ILE A 145 7.25 9.37 5.03
N ALA A 146 8.52 9.18 5.41
CA ALA A 146 9.55 10.22 5.34
C ALA A 146 10.88 9.59 4.95
N ALA A 147 11.36 9.79 3.72
CA ALA A 147 12.59 9.15 3.24
C ALA A 147 13.80 9.42 4.16
N GLY A 148 14.02 10.67 4.56
CA GLY A 148 15.06 11.06 5.53
C GLY A 148 14.65 10.89 7.00
N GLY A 149 13.42 10.48 7.29
CA GLY A 149 12.92 10.26 8.66
C GLY A 149 12.70 11.53 9.49
N THR A 150 12.99 12.72 8.97
CA THR A 150 13.07 13.98 9.74
C THR A 150 11.91 14.94 9.45
N THR A 151 10.98 14.64 8.58
CA THR A 151 9.88 15.51 8.15
C THR A 151 8.92 15.81 9.32
N PRO A 152 8.87 17.05 9.85
CA PRO A 152 8.06 17.38 11.04
C PRO A 152 6.59 17.04 10.87
N TYR A 153 6.00 17.29 9.71
CA TYR A 153 4.63 16.92 9.36
C TYR A 153 4.32 15.44 9.62
N VAL A 154 5.25 14.54 9.22
CA VAL A 154 5.10 13.10 9.40
C VAL A 154 5.30 12.70 10.86
N LEU A 155 6.31 13.27 11.51
CA LEU A 155 6.60 12.99 12.92
C LEU A 155 5.44 13.40 13.83
N GLY A 156 4.83 14.59 13.57
CA GLY A 156 3.65 15.05 14.30
C GLY A 156 2.46 14.11 14.13
N GLY A 157 2.19 13.64 12.91
CA GLY A 157 1.14 12.67 12.67
C GLY A 157 1.37 11.33 13.37
N LEU A 158 2.61 10.79 13.35
CA LEU A 158 2.97 9.57 14.06
C LEU A 158 2.83 9.70 15.59
N GLN A 159 3.26 10.84 16.14
CA GLN A 159 3.08 11.13 17.57
C GLN A 159 1.60 11.20 17.95
N HIS A 160 0.79 11.87 17.13
CA HIS A 160 -0.66 11.94 17.32
C HIS A 160 -1.28 10.53 17.28
N ALA A 161 -0.98 9.72 16.27
CA ALA A 161 -1.49 8.35 16.17
C ALA A 161 -1.22 7.52 17.43
N ARG A 162 0.01 7.54 17.93
CA ARG A 162 0.39 6.85 19.17
C ARG A 162 -0.34 7.41 20.40
N SER A 163 -0.49 8.73 20.49
CA SER A 163 -1.14 9.37 21.65
C SER A 163 -2.60 8.96 21.81
N ILE A 164 -3.31 8.64 20.72
CA ILE A 164 -4.71 8.20 20.74
C ILE A 164 -4.86 6.67 20.69
N GLY A 165 -3.78 5.90 20.67
CA GLY A 165 -3.80 4.42 20.62
C GLY A 165 -4.07 3.84 19.23
N ALA A 166 -3.96 4.64 18.16
CA ALA A 166 -3.94 4.14 16.78
C ALA A 166 -2.62 3.42 16.48
N LEU A 167 -2.61 2.53 15.49
CA LEU A 167 -1.39 1.84 15.08
C LEU A 167 -0.51 2.81 14.25
N ALA A 168 0.69 3.11 14.76
CA ALA A 168 1.65 3.98 14.10
C ALA A 168 2.79 3.16 13.47
N ILE A 169 2.95 3.29 12.15
CA ILE A 169 3.98 2.62 11.36
C ILE A 169 4.86 3.69 10.71
N ALA A 170 6.17 3.65 10.94
CA ALA A 170 7.12 4.50 10.25
C ALA A 170 7.69 3.81 9.02
N LEU A 171 7.89 4.57 7.94
CA LEU A 171 8.57 4.13 6.73
C LEU A 171 9.62 5.17 6.33
N ALA A 172 10.90 4.80 6.39
CA ALA A 172 12.02 5.69 6.06
C ALA A 172 13.13 4.95 5.31
N CYS A 173 14.03 5.73 4.67
CA CYS A 173 15.18 5.22 3.91
C CYS A 173 16.54 5.49 4.60
N VAL A 174 16.50 5.86 5.86
CA VAL A 174 17.64 6.00 6.77
C VAL A 174 17.50 5.01 7.92
N SER A 175 18.61 4.67 8.60
CA SER A 175 18.55 3.74 9.72
C SER A 175 17.87 4.35 10.95
N ALA A 176 17.35 3.49 11.83
CA ALA A 176 16.76 3.92 13.10
C ALA A 176 17.79 4.57 14.03
N ASP A 177 19.05 4.14 13.94
CA ASP A 177 20.16 4.73 14.72
C ASP A 177 20.46 6.16 14.28
N GLN A 178 20.28 6.48 12.98
CA GLN A 178 20.44 7.85 12.48
C GLN A 178 19.25 8.74 12.87
N VAL A 179 18.02 8.22 12.69
CA VAL A 179 16.79 8.98 12.97
C VAL A 179 15.76 8.05 13.59
N PRO A 180 15.60 8.04 14.91
CA PRO A 180 14.49 7.34 15.56
C PRO A 180 13.16 8.03 15.25
N MET A 181 12.11 7.24 14.95
CA MET A 181 10.77 7.75 14.67
C MET A 181 9.75 7.20 15.69
N PRO A 182 8.75 7.99 16.09
CA PRO A 182 7.74 7.56 17.07
C PRO A 182 6.75 6.58 16.41
N CYS A 183 6.99 5.27 16.50
CA CYS A 183 6.17 4.25 15.87
C CYS A 183 6.08 2.96 16.70
N ASP A 184 5.14 2.11 16.35
CA ASP A 184 4.96 0.75 16.88
C ASP A 184 5.65 -0.28 15.96
N ILE A 185 5.66 -0.01 14.65
CA ILE A 185 6.38 -0.80 13.65
C ILE A 185 7.26 0.14 12.82
N ASP A 186 8.53 -0.21 12.69
CA ASP A 186 9.54 0.60 12.01
C ASP A 186 10.05 -0.10 10.74
N ILE A 187 9.69 0.45 9.56
CA ILE A 187 10.10 -0.09 8.26
C ILE A 187 11.25 0.75 7.70
N ARG A 188 12.43 0.15 7.57
CA ARG A 188 13.64 0.84 7.07
C ARG A 188 14.06 0.28 5.72
N LEU A 189 13.87 1.10 4.68
CA LEU A 189 14.22 0.79 3.29
C LEU A 189 15.59 1.42 2.96
N LEU A 190 16.67 0.79 3.40
CA LEU A 190 18.03 1.33 3.27
C LEU A 190 18.54 1.17 1.83
N THR A 191 18.26 2.14 0.97
CA THR A 191 18.63 2.14 -0.45
C THR A 191 20.05 2.70 -0.73
N GLY A 192 20.71 3.22 0.31
CA GLY A 192 21.98 3.93 0.12
C GLY A 192 21.83 5.33 -0.49
N PRO A 193 22.95 6.04 -0.67
CA PRO A 193 22.97 7.38 -1.26
C PRO A 193 22.43 7.38 -2.69
N GLU A 194 21.69 8.41 -3.07
CA GLU A 194 21.16 8.58 -4.42
C GLU A 194 22.26 8.93 -5.44
N LEU A 195 22.06 8.60 -6.71
CA LEU A 195 23.01 9.03 -7.78
C LEU A 195 23.06 10.55 -7.96
N VAL A 196 21.96 11.23 -7.66
CA VAL A 196 21.95 12.68 -7.46
C VAL A 196 21.72 12.91 -5.96
N ALA A 197 22.76 13.32 -5.25
CA ALA A 197 22.74 13.43 -3.78
C ALA A 197 21.51 14.20 -3.28
N GLY A 198 20.84 13.66 -2.25
CA GLY A 198 19.61 14.24 -1.67
C GLY A 198 18.34 14.06 -2.50
N SER A 199 18.41 13.53 -3.73
CA SER A 199 17.24 13.39 -4.61
C SER A 199 16.43 12.12 -4.31
N THR A 200 15.77 12.08 -3.16
CA THR A 200 15.02 10.93 -2.63
C THR A 200 13.78 10.51 -3.43
N ARG A 201 13.45 11.25 -4.50
CA ARG A 201 12.43 10.80 -5.48
C ARG A 201 12.88 9.60 -6.33
N LEU A 202 14.18 9.26 -6.34
CA LEU A 202 14.81 8.21 -7.14
C LEU A 202 14.67 6.84 -6.43
N LYS A 203 15.77 6.25 -5.94
CA LYS A 203 15.75 4.91 -5.29
C LYS A 203 14.86 4.84 -4.06
N ALA A 204 14.95 5.84 -3.18
CA ALA A 204 14.11 5.92 -1.99
C ALA A 204 12.61 5.98 -2.37
N GLY A 205 12.25 6.78 -3.38
CA GLY A 205 10.89 6.82 -3.93
C GLY A 205 10.46 5.48 -4.53
N THR A 206 11.32 4.83 -5.30
CA THR A 206 11.05 3.51 -5.89
C THR A 206 10.83 2.44 -4.81
N ALA A 207 11.71 2.36 -3.81
CA ALA A 207 11.57 1.43 -2.69
C ALA A 207 10.27 1.70 -1.90
N THR A 208 9.96 2.96 -1.63
CA THR A 208 8.71 3.38 -0.97
C THR A 208 7.49 2.90 -1.77
N LYS A 209 7.44 3.16 -3.08
CA LYS A 209 6.34 2.70 -3.94
C LYS A 209 6.17 1.18 -3.88
N MET A 210 7.26 0.42 -3.94
CA MET A 210 7.22 -1.05 -3.85
C MET A 210 6.69 -1.50 -2.48
N ALA A 211 7.12 -0.87 -1.39
CA ALA A 211 6.66 -1.17 -0.03
C ALA A 211 5.16 -0.87 0.14
N LEU A 212 4.66 0.27 -0.34
CA LEU A 212 3.24 0.62 -0.26
C LEU A 212 2.38 -0.38 -1.03
N ASN A 213 2.77 -0.75 -2.26
CA ASN A 213 2.06 -1.78 -3.02
C ASN A 213 2.04 -3.14 -2.31
N LEU A 214 3.15 -3.52 -1.65
CA LEU A 214 3.21 -4.75 -0.86
C LEU A 214 2.27 -4.67 0.35
N LEU A 215 2.27 -3.55 1.08
CA LEU A 215 1.41 -3.33 2.24
C LEU A 215 -0.06 -3.40 1.85
N SER A 216 -0.51 -2.56 0.91
CA SER A 216 -1.92 -2.52 0.50
C SER A 216 -2.38 -3.86 -0.08
N THR A 217 -1.63 -4.44 -1.02
CA THR A 217 -1.97 -5.72 -1.64
C THR A 217 -1.95 -6.86 -0.60
N GLY A 218 -0.92 -6.93 0.24
CA GLY A 218 -0.81 -7.93 1.29
C GLY A 218 -1.99 -7.87 2.27
N VAL A 219 -2.36 -6.68 2.71
CA VAL A 219 -3.55 -6.45 3.55
C VAL A 219 -4.82 -6.92 2.85
N MET A 220 -5.02 -6.56 1.57
CA MET A 220 -6.21 -6.99 0.82
C MET A 220 -6.26 -8.52 0.61
N VAL A 221 -5.11 -9.17 0.45
CA VAL A 221 -5.02 -10.65 0.42
C VAL A 221 -5.46 -11.22 1.78
N ARG A 222 -4.98 -10.68 2.90
CA ARG A 222 -5.39 -11.09 4.25
C ARG A 222 -6.89 -10.88 4.51
N LEU A 223 -7.47 -9.81 3.98
CA LEU A 223 -8.90 -9.52 4.04
C LEU A 223 -9.75 -10.35 3.06
N GLY A 224 -9.16 -11.32 2.35
CA GLY A 224 -9.89 -12.23 1.46
C GLY A 224 -10.40 -11.59 0.17
N LYS A 225 -9.78 -10.48 -0.29
CA LYS A 225 -10.11 -9.83 -1.57
C LYS A 225 -9.56 -10.58 -2.78
N VAL A 226 -8.72 -11.61 -2.53
CA VAL A 226 -8.03 -12.40 -3.55
C VAL A 226 -8.30 -13.89 -3.32
N HIS A 227 -8.49 -14.66 -4.40
CA HIS A 227 -8.52 -16.12 -4.39
C HIS A 227 -7.50 -16.69 -5.38
N GLY A 228 -6.53 -17.48 -4.90
CA GLY A 228 -5.33 -17.79 -5.66
C GLY A 228 -4.59 -16.47 -6.00
N ASN A 229 -4.42 -16.18 -7.28
CA ASN A 229 -3.89 -14.91 -7.79
C ASN A 229 -4.95 -14.05 -8.51
N ARG A 230 -6.23 -14.30 -8.27
CA ARG A 230 -7.36 -13.59 -8.92
C ARG A 230 -8.04 -12.62 -7.94
N MET A 231 -8.28 -11.40 -8.41
CA MET A 231 -9.09 -10.41 -7.69
C MET A 231 -10.55 -10.85 -7.72
N VAL A 232 -11.08 -11.37 -6.62
CA VAL A 232 -12.48 -11.84 -6.54
C VAL A 232 -13.45 -10.77 -6.04
N ASP A 233 -12.92 -9.65 -5.55
CA ASP A 233 -13.69 -8.44 -5.18
C ASP A 233 -13.43 -7.28 -6.15
N VAL A 234 -13.31 -7.55 -7.45
CA VAL A 234 -13.15 -6.51 -8.46
C VAL A 234 -14.44 -5.73 -8.65
N ALA A 235 -14.33 -4.40 -8.73
CA ALA A 235 -15.46 -3.53 -9.05
C ALA A 235 -15.76 -3.60 -10.56
N VAL A 236 -16.96 -4.10 -10.94
CA VAL A 236 -17.37 -4.21 -12.35
C VAL A 236 -18.01 -2.89 -12.82
N THR A 237 -17.18 -1.87 -13.05
CA THR A 237 -17.63 -0.51 -13.38
C THR A 237 -17.49 -0.13 -14.86
N ASN A 238 -16.78 -0.94 -15.64
CA ASN A 238 -16.58 -0.72 -17.07
C ASN A 238 -16.40 -2.03 -17.83
N SER A 239 -16.40 -1.97 -19.16
CA SER A 239 -16.30 -3.15 -20.04
C SER A 239 -15.02 -3.99 -19.84
N LYS A 240 -13.88 -3.35 -19.54
CA LYS A 240 -12.62 -4.02 -19.24
C LYS A 240 -12.73 -4.82 -17.94
N LEU A 241 -13.37 -4.29 -16.93
CA LEU A 241 -13.55 -4.96 -15.63
C LEU A 241 -14.62 -6.04 -15.71
N GLU A 242 -15.69 -5.85 -16.51
CA GLU A 242 -16.64 -6.92 -16.83
C GLU A 242 -15.95 -8.10 -17.54
N ASP A 243 -15.15 -7.82 -18.56
CA ASP A 243 -14.39 -8.87 -19.26
C ASP A 243 -13.45 -9.63 -18.32
N ARG A 244 -12.78 -8.93 -17.41
CA ARG A 244 -11.94 -9.55 -16.37
C ARG A 244 -12.76 -10.46 -15.44
N ALA A 245 -13.91 -9.99 -14.96
CA ALA A 245 -14.81 -10.76 -14.11
C ALA A 245 -15.29 -12.05 -14.80
N LEU A 246 -15.71 -11.96 -16.07
CA LEU A 246 -16.12 -13.11 -16.86
C LEU A 246 -14.99 -14.12 -17.09
N ARG A 247 -13.75 -13.64 -17.30
CA ARG A 247 -12.59 -14.54 -17.37
C ARG A 247 -12.31 -15.26 -16.05
N ILE A 248 -12.42 -14.54 -14.93
CA ILE A 248 -12.24 -15.13 -13.59
C ILE A 248 -13.29 -16.23 -13.36
N LEU A 249 -14.56 -16.00 -13.70
CA LEU A 249 -15.63 -16.98 -13.56
C LEU A 249 -15.39 -18.20 -14.47
N ARG A 250 -14.99 -17.98 -15.71
CA ARG A 250 -14.62 -19.06 -16.63
C ARG A 250 -13.46 -19.88 -16.07
N ASP A 251 -12.38 -19.24 -15.66
CA ASP A 251 -11.13 -19.89 -15.26
C ASP A 251 -11.27 -20.64 -13.92
N LEU A 252 -12.08 -20.15 -13.00
CA LEU A 252 -12.25 -20.75 -11.67
C LEU A 252 -13.47 -21.64 -11.55
N ALA A 253 -14.60 -21.31 -12.18
CA ALA A 253 -15.84 -22.09 -12.07
C ALA A 253 -16.16 -22.91 -13.32
N GLY A 254 -15.35 -22.83 -14.39
CA GLY A 254 -15.57 -23.61 -15.62
C GLY A 254 -16.81 -23.23 -16.43
N VAL A 255 -17.41 -22.06 -16.16
CA VAL A 255 -18.66 -21.62 -16.80
C VAL A 255 -18.40 -20.91 -18.13
N SER A 256 -19.37 -21.00 -19.07
CA SER A 256 -19.32 -20.23 -20.31
C SER A 256 -19.41 -18.72 -20.04
N ARG A 257 -19.05 -17.90 -21.03
CA ARG A 257 -19.15 -16.43 -20.92
C ARG A 257 -20.62 -15.97 -20.68
N GLU A 258 -21.58 -16.65 -21.28
CA GLU A 258 -23.00 -16.38 -21.11
C GLU A 258 -23.49 -16.73 -19.70
N GLN A 259 -23.14 -17.92 -19.20
CA GLN A 259 -23.41 -18.36 -17.84
C GLN A 259 -22.74 -17.43 -16.81
N GLY A 260 -21.50 -17.02 -17.06
CA GLY A 260 -20.77 -16.08 -16.22
C GLY A 260 -21.47 -14.71 -16.13
N ARG A 261 -22.04 -14.21 -17.25
CA ARG A 261 -22.81 -12.97 -17.24
C ARG A 261 -24.09 -13.11 -16.43
N ALA A 262 -24.81 -14.22 -16.57
CA ALA A 262 -26.00 -14.50 -15.78
C ALA A 262 -25.67 -14.58 -14.28
N LEU A 263 -24.60 -15.26 -13.91
CA LEU A 263 -24.12 -15.36 -12.52
C LEU A 263 -23.75 -13.98 -11.95
N LEU A 264 -23.04 -13.15 -12.71
CA LEU A 264 -22.72 -11.77 -12.28
C LEU A 264 -23.99 -10.95 -12.04
N GLN A 265 -24.97 -11.06 -12.92
CA GLN A 265 -26.24 -10.36 -12.73
C GLN A 265 -26.97 -10.88 -11.49
N GLN A 266 -27.07 -12.19 -11.29
CA GLN A 266 -27.71 -12.80 -10.13
C GLN A 266 -27.00 -12.47 -8.82
N SER A 267 -25.66 -12.37 -8.83
CA SER A 267 -24.85 -12.02 -7.64
C SER A 267 -24.83 -10.52 -7.32
N GLY A 268 -25.52 -9.67 -8.12
CA GLY A 268 -25.46 -8.22 -7.98
C GLY A 268 -24.10 -7.61 -8.37
N GLY A 269 -23.38 -8.25 -9.31
CA GLY A 269 -22.06 -7.82 -9.78
C GLY A 269 -20.88 -8.31 -8.94
N SER A 270 -21.11 -9.09 -7.91
CA SER A 270 -20.04 -9.64 -7.05
C SER A 270 -19.47 -10.92 -7.63
N VAL A 271 -18.22 -10.86 -8.10
CA VAL A 271 -17.49 -12.05 -8.61
C VAL A 271 -17.34 -13.12 -7.53
N LYS A 272 -17.03 -12.71 -6.30
CA LYS A 272 -16.89 -13.63 -5.16
C LYS A 272 -18.18 -14.41 -4.88
N LEU A 273 -19.32 -13.72 -4.81
CA LEU A 273 -20.62 -14.37 -4.64
C LEU A 273 -20.98 -15.24 -5.84
N ALA A 274 -20.73 -14.78 -7.07
CA ALA A 274 -20.97 -15.57 -8.28
C ALA A 274 -20.15 -16.89 -8.27
N LEU A 275 -18.89 -16.86 -7.84
CA LEU A 275 -18.05 -18.05 -7.69
C LEU A 275 -18.60 -19.00 -6.60
N LEU A 276 -18.99 -18.46 -5.45
CA LEU A 276 -19.59 -19.27 -4.38
C LEU A 276 -20.90 -19.91 -4.83
N MET A 277 -21.80 -19.16 -5.48
CA MET A 277 -23.05 -19.67 -6.03
C MET A 277 -22.83 -20.76 -7.08
N ALA A 278 -21.88 -20.55 -8.00
CA ALA A 278 -21.53 -21.53 -9.02
C ALA A 278 -21.00 -22.85 -8.45
N ALA A 279 -20.18 -22.78 -7.40
CA ALA A 279 -19.56 -23.97 -6.79
C ALA A 279 -20.48 -24.71 -5.82
N SER A 280 -21.35 -23.99 -5.08
CA SER A 280 -22.18 -24.56 -4.02
C SER A 280 -23.65 -24.80 -4.41
N GLY A 281 -24.11 -24.23 -5.53
CA GLY A 281 -25.51 -24.23 -5.92
C GLY A 281 -26.43 -23.35 -5.07
N LEU A 282 -25.86 -22.57 -4.15
CA LEU A 282 -26.65 -21.67 -3.29
C LEU A 282 -27.18 -20.47 -4.10
N GLU A 283 -28.38 -20.03 -3.77
CA GLU A 283 -28.91 -18.77 -4.26
C GLU A 283 -28.23 -17.56 -3.57
N LEU A 284 -28.44 -16.34 -4.09
CA LEU A 284 -27.77 -15.12 -3.64
C LEU A 284 -27.88 -14.87 -2.12
N ALA A 285 -29.10 -14.95 -1.56
CA ALA A 285 -29.29 -14.62 -0.14
C ALA A 285 -28.63 -15.66 0.79
N PRO A 286 -28.80 -16.97 0.57
CA PRO A 286 -28.03 -18.01 1.29
C PRO A 286 -26.50 -17.89 1.09
N ALA A 287 -26.02 -17.63 -0.13
CA ALA A 287 -24.60 -17.48 -0.40
C ALA A 287 -24.00 -16.28 0.33
N ARG A 288 -24.70 -15.16 0.37
CA ARG A 288 -24.30 -13.96 1.12
C ARG A 288 -24.26 -14.21 2.63
N ALA A 289 -25.28 -14.86 3.18
CA ALA A 289 -25.31 -15.23 4.59
C ALA A 289 -24.21 -16.22 4.96
N HIS A 290 -23.92 -17.17 4.07
CA HIS A 290 -22.85 -18.14 4.24
C HIS A 290 -21.47 -17.47 4.27
N LEU A 291 -21.18 -16.58 3.31
CA LEU A 291 -19.93 -15.81 3.25
C LEU A 291 -19.77 -14.92 4.51
N ALA A 292 -20.84 -14.26 4.95
CA ALA A 292 -20.81 -13.45 6.16
C ALA A 292 -20.52 -14.25 7.44
N ARG A 293 -20.99 -15.49 7.52
CA ARG A 293 -20.79 -16.37 8.67
C ARG A 293 -19.40 -16.99 8.73
N HIS A 294 -18.84 -17.37 7.58
CA HIS A 294 -17.60 -18.16 7.52
C HIS A 294 -16.37 -17.32 7.15
N GLY A 295 -16.48 -15.99 7.15
CA GLY A 295 -15.40 -15.04 6.95
C GLY A 295 -15.29 -14.55 5.51
N PRO A 296 -14.45 -13.51 5.29
CA PRO A 296 -14.36 -12.81 4.01
C PRO A 296 -13.62 -13.60 2.93
N ARG A 297 -12.91 -14.68 3.29
CA ARG A 297 -12.16 -15.49 2.34
C ARG A 297 -13.07 -16.46 1.60
N LEU A 298 -13.08 -16.40 0.28
CA LEU A 298 -13.85 -17.33 -0.55
C LEU A 298 -13.47 -18.79 -0.27
N ARG A 299 -12.19 -19.08 -0.02
CA ARG A 299 -11.70 -20.44 0.28
C ARG A 299 -12.40 -21.01 1.51
N ASP A 300 -12.41 -20.28 2.63
CA ASP A 300 -13.00 -20.75 3.87
C ASP A 300 -14.51 -21.05 3.72
N ALA A 301 -15.20 -20.19 2.95
CA ALA A 301 -16.61 -20.40 2.62
C ALA A 301 -16.86 -21.64 1.74
N LEU A 302 -15.97 -21.90 0.77
CA LEU A 302 -16.05 -23.07 -0.09
C LEU A 302 -15.78 -24.37 0.69
N ASP A 303 -14.75 -24.38 1.54
CA ASP A 303 -14.34 -25.54 2.33
C ASP A 303 -15.48 -26.00 3.25
N VAL A 304 -16.20 -25.09 3.89
CA VAL A 304 -17.36 -25.39 4.75
C VAL A 304 -18.55 -25.96 3.96
N CYS A 305 -18.74 -25.55 2.69
CA CYS A 305 -19.76 -26.14 1.82
C CYS A 305 -19.37 -27.51 1.25
N GLY A 306 -18.11 -27.95 1.43
CA GLY A 306 -17.56 -29.09 0.69
C GLY A 306 -17.50 -28.84 -0.82
N ALA A 307 -17.50 -27.58 -1.25
CA ALA A 307 -17.52 -27.16 -2.64
C ALA A 307 -16.11 -26.81 -3.12
N GLN A 308 -15.80 -27.17 -4.38
CA GLN A 308 -14.51 -26.86 -4.98
C GLN A 308 -14.72 -26.11 -6.30
N LEU A 309 -13.85 -25.15 -6.57
CA LEU A 309 -13.78 -24.50 -7.88
C LEU A 309 -12.91 -25.36 -8.80
N SER A 310 -13.41 -25.67 -9.99
CA SER A 310 -12.77 -26.57 -10.96
C SER A 310 -11.38 -26.10 -11.44
N GLY A 311 -11.13 -24.78 -11.39
CA GLY A 311 -9.86 -24.17 -11.77
C GLY A 311 -8.97 -23.75 -10.59
N SER A 312 -9.27 -24.13 -9.36
CA SER A 312 -8.39 -23.81 -8.22
C SER A 312 -7.10 -24.63 -8.29
N PRO A 313 -5.91 -23.98 -8.18
CA PRO A 313 -4.66 -24.72 -8.09
C PRO A 313 -4.68 -25.63 -6.86
N GLN A 314 -4.30 -26.89 -7.03
CA GLN A 314 -4.09 -27.80 -5.90
C GLN A 314 -2.96 -27.28 -5.00
N PRO A 315 -3.02 -27.48 -3.69
CA PRO A 315 -1.92 -27.10 -2.81
C PRO A 315 -0.66 -27.83 -3.26
N GLN A 316 0.32 -27.07 -3.77
CA GLN A 316 1.67 -27.60 -3.95
C GLN A 316 2.22 -27.85 -2.56
N GLY A 317 2.65 -29.09 -2.29
CA GLY A 317 3.36 -29.41 -1.06
C GLY A 317 4.60 -28.52 -0.89
N PRO A 318 5.14 -28.40 0.33
CA PRO A 318 6.30 -27.57 0.62
C PRO A 318 7.47 -28.02 -0.27
N GLN A 319 7.99 -27.06 -1.09
CA GLN A 319 9.29 -27.20 -1.77
C GLN A 319 10.39 -26.71 -0.86
#